data_8208efea77ab7b256536d66e4919452f
#
_entry.id   8208efea77ab7b256536d66e4919452f
#
_cell.length_a   1.000
_cell.length_b   1.000
_cell.length_c   1.000
_cell.angle_alpha   90.00
_cell.angle_beta   90.00
_cell.angle_gamma   90.00
#
_symmetry.space_group_name_H-M   'P 1'
#
loop_
_entity.id
_entity.type
_entity.pdbx_description
1 polymer ?
#
loop_
_entity_poly.entity_id
_entity_poly.type
_entity_poly.pdbx_seq_one_letter_code
_entity_poly.pdbx_strand_id
1 'polypeptide(L)'
;MDTLDTLVIGAGVVGLACARALALQGREVVVLETTDAIGSGTSARNSEVIHAGLYHEPGSWKARLCVEGRQRLYAYAAERGIPHRRCGKLIVATAAGQDTGLEAIRARAEACGVHDLQWLTAAQAQALEPALQCTAALQSPSTGIVDSHALMLALQGEAEDNGAMLALKSPVARIECRPAGCFTVHVGGDEPSVVQARQVVNAAGLHAQTLARQIVGLSPDHVPAQHWARGHYFALAGRPAFKRLIYPLPEPGGLGVHLTLDLAGQMRFGPDVQWVPVTEPGAEDYGVDPARAQGFEHAIRRFWPALPAGRLQPAYAGLRPKVSGPGEPAADFIFSGPEEHGWPGLVNLFGIESPGLTASIAIGEHVAAMLKDAQG
;
A
#
# COMPACT_ATOMS: atom_id res chain seq x y z
N MET A 1 33.04 15.29 -7.83
CA MET A 1 32.03 14.46 -7.17
C MET A 1 31.67 13.36 -8.13
N ASP A 2 31.74 12.13 -7.69
CA ASP A 2 31.27 11.02 -8.51
C ASP A 2 29.75 11.11 -8.65
N THR A 3 29.23 10.86 -9.85
CA THR A 3 27.80 10.95 -10.13
C THR A 3 27.24 9.53 -9.98
N LEU A 4 26.33 9.35 -9.02
CA LEU A 4 25.59 8.10 -8.81
C LEU A 4 24.73 7.81 -10.04
N ASP A 5 24.51 6.54 -10.32
CA ASP A 5 23.61 6.17 -11.41
C ASP A 5 22.14 6.43 -10.99
N THR A 6 21.68 5.83 -9.89
CA THR A 6 20.28 5.96 -9.48
C THR A 6 20.12 6.21 -7.98
N LEU A 7 19.31 7.19 -7.61
CA LEU A 7 18.85 7.46 -6.26
C LEU A 7 17.37 7.08 -6.11
N VAL A 8 17.06 6.28 -5.08
CA VAL A 8 15.69 6.01 -4.65
C VAL A 8 15.45 6.68 -3.29
N ILE A 9 14.42 7.50 -3.19
CA ILE A 9 14.10 8.26 -1.98
C ILE A 9 12.91 7.63 -1.27
N GLY A 10 13.17 7.08 -0.07
CA GLY A 10 12.25 6.34 0.75
C GLY A 10 12.49 4.83 0.71
N ALA A 11 12.71 4.22 1.90
CA ALA A 11 12.89 2.78 2.09
C ALA A 11 11.60 2.08 2.60
N GLY A 12 10.44 2.52 2.15
CA GLY A 12 9.19 1.77 2.24
C GLY A 12 9.17 0.61 1.24
N VAL A 13 8.15 -0.26 1.31
CA VAL A 13 8.03 -1.43 0.44
C VAL A 13 8.14 -1.11 -1.05
N VAL A 14 7.62 0.05 -1.47
CA VAL A 14 7.66 0.49 -2.87
C VAL A 14 9.06 0.94 -3.28
N GLY A 15 9.72 1.77 -2.46
CA GLY A 15 11.09 2.20 -2.73
C GLY A 15 12.07 1.04 -2.76
N LEU A 16 11.96 0.10 -1.80
CA LEU A 16 12.78 -1.12 -1.80
C LEU A 16 12.53 -2.02 -3.01
N ALA A 17 11.27 -2.12 -3.46
CA ALA A 17 10.95 -2.86 -4.69
C ALA A 17 11.52 -2.17 -5.95
N CYS A 18 11.51 -0.83 -6.00
CA CYS A 18 12.18 -0.07 -7.08
C CYS A 18 13.70 -0.28 -7.04
N ALA A 19 14.31 -0.16 -5.87
CA ALA A 19 15.75 -0.37 -5.70
C ALA A 19 16.18 -1.78 -6.14
N ARG A 20 15.43 -2.80 -5.71
CA ARG A 20 15.63 -4.18 -6.16
C ARG A 20 15.55 -4.33 -7.68
N ALA A 21 14.48 -3.80 -8.29
CA ALA A 21 14.26 -3.94 -9.73
C ALA A 21 15.38 -3.26 -10.55
N LEU A 22 15.87 -2.13 -10.09
CA LEU A 22 16.97 -1.39 -10.73
C LEU A 22 18.33 -2.08 -10.52
N ALA A 23 18.62 -2.54 -9.30
CA ALA A 23 19.85 -3.27 -9.00
C ALA A 23 19.96 -4.58 -9.79
N LEU A 24 18.86 -5.33 -9.95
CA LEU A 24 18.80 -6.52 -10.80
C LEU A 24 19.07 -6.24 -12.29
N GLN A 25 18.94 -4.99 -12.74
CA GLN A 25 19.35 -4.54 -14.08
C GLN A 25 20.83 -4.13 -14.14
N GLY A 26 21.60 -4.32 -13.06
CA GLY A 26 23.01 -3.96 -12.96
C GLY A 26 23.27 -2.48 -12.72
N ARG A 27 22.28 -1.71 -12.22
CA ARG A 27 22.46 -0.30 -11.90
C ARG A 27 23.07 -0.11 -10.51
N GLU A 28 23.88 0.91 -10.36
CA GLU A 28 24.34 1.39 -9.07
C GLU A 28 23.18 2.16 -8.40
N VAL A 29 22.62 1.62 -7.32
CA VAL A 29 21.45 2.17 -6.64
C VAL A 29 21.81 2.58 -5.22
N VAL A 30 21.46 3.82 -4.85
CA VAL A 30 21.49 4.27 -3.45
C VAL A 30 20.07 4.58 -3.00
N VAL A 31 19.66 3.99 -1.88
CA VAL A 31 18.37 4.29 -1.23
C VAL A 31 18.61 5.23 -0.07
N LEU A 32 17.91 6.39 -0.06
CA LEU A 32 17.94 7.35 1.04
C LEU A 32 16.66 7.22 1.86
N GLU A 33 16.80 6.97 3.16
CA GLU A 33 15.68 6.89 4.10
C GLU A 33 15.83 7.95 5.21
N THR A 34 14.75 8.66 5.48
CA THR A 34 14.74 9.73 6.50
C THR A 34 14.90 9.21 7.92
N THR A 35 14.32 8.03 8.20
CA THR A 35 14.29 7.44 9.54
C THR A 35 15.47 6.51 9.80
N ASP A 36 15.54 5.96 10.98
CA ASP A 36 16.58 5.01 11.42
C ASP A 36 16.27 3.55 11.06
N ALA A 37 15.13 3.30 10.39
CA ALA A 37 14.71 1.97 9.99
C ALA A 37 13.89 1.99 8.68
N ILE A 38 13.94 0.89 7.93
CA ILE A 38 13.10 0.71 6.75
C ILE A 38 11.63 0.59 7.14
N GLY A 39 10.72 1.00 6.25
CA GLY A 39 9.30 0.73 6.34
C GLY A 39 8.55 1.37 7.50
N SER A 40 9.14 2.29 8.24
CA SER A 40 8.61 2.89 9.48
C SER A 40 7.28 3.66 9.30
N GLY A 41 6.97 4.07 8.08
CA GLY A 41 5.72 4.77 7.73
C GLY A 41 4.55 3.84 7.37
N THR A 42 3.89 4.10 6.25
CA THR A 42 2.71 3.37 5.75
C THR A 42 2.97 1.86 5.57
N SER A 43 4.19 1.47 5.22
CA SER A 43 4.54 0.08 4.91
C SER A 43 4.46 -0.86 6.10
N ALA A 44 4.70 -0.40 7.34
CA ALA A 44 4.57 -1.19 8.56
C ALA A 44 3.19 -1.02 9.25
N ARG A 45 2.31 -0.15 8.72
CA ARG A 45 1.05 0.24 9.36
C ARG A 45 -0.14 0.02 8.44
N ASN A 46 -0.33 -1.21 8.00
CA ASN A 46 -1.37 -1.62 7.06
C ASN A 46 -2.00 -2.95 7.49
N SER A 47 -2.90 -3.48 6.67
CA SER A 47 -3.62 -4.73 6.96
C SER A 47 -2.86 -6.00 6.54
N GLU A 48 -1.68 -5.88 5.94
CA GLU A 48 -0.85 -6.98 5.43
C GLU A 48 -1.56 -7.92 4.43
N VAL A 49 -2.59 -7.41 3.76
CA VAL A 49 -3.42 -8.18 2.84
C VAL A 49 -2.81 -8.23 1.45
N ILE A 50 -2.66 -9.43 0.93
CA ILE A 50 -2.43 -9.67 -0.50
C ILE A 50 -3.80 -9.59 -1.20
N HIS A 51 -4.07 -8.45 -1.82
CA HIS A 51 -5.34 -8.18 -2.49
C HIS A 51 -5.47 -8.93 -3.82
N ALA A 52 -6.70 -9.35 -4.16
CA ALA A 52 -6.96 -10.02 -5.42
C ALA A 52 -7.21 -9.05 -6.61
N GLY A 53 -7.46 -7.77 -6.36
CA GLY A 53 -7.74 -6.79 -7.43
C GLY A 53 -9.23 -6.59 -7.73
N LEU A 54 -10.12 -6.71 -6.74
CA LEU A 54 -11.58 -6.82 -6.93
C LEU A 54 -12.32 -5.48 -7.10
N TYR A 55 -11.75 -4.39 -6.60
CA TYR A 55 -12.49 -3.15 -6.36
C TYR A 55 -12.08 -1.99 -7.26
N HIS A 56 -11.03 -2.17 -8.06
CA HIS A 56 -10.43 -1.10 -8.83
C HIS A 56 -11.12 -0.92 -10.18
N GLU A 57 -11.00 0.26 -10.74
CA GLU A 57 -11.54 0.58 -12.05
C GLU A 57 -10.77 -0.22 -13.12
N PRO A 58 -11.45 -0.93 -14.04
CA PRO A 58 -10.79 -1.65 -15.12
C PRO A 58 -9.87 -0.73 -15.93
N GLY A 59 -8.66 -1.20 -16.23
CA GLY A 59 -7.65 -0.44 -16.95
C GLY A 59 -6.80 0.51 -16.09
N SER A 60 -7.19 0.79 -14.84
CA SER A 60 -6.40 1.60 -13.92
C SER A 60 -5.08 0.93 -13.52
N TRP A 61 -4.09 1.72 -13.11
CA TRP A 61 -2.83 1.23 -12.55
C TRP A 61 -3.07 0.36 -11.31
N LYS A 62 -3.99 0.76 -10.42
CA LYS A 62 -4.38 -0.04 -9.25
C LYS A 62 -4.89 -1.42 -9.64
N ALA A 63 -5.73 -1.52 -10.69
CA ALA A 63 -6.24 -2.81 -11.15
C ALA A 63 -5.13 -3.69 -11.73
N ARG A 64 -4.39 -3.16 -12.71
CA ARG A 64 -3.31 -3.88 -13.41
C ARG A 64 -2.23 -4.35 -12.45
N LEU A 65 -1.64 -3.41 -11.69
CA LEU A 65 -0.50 -3.71 -10.83
C LEU A 65 -0.89 -4.52 -9.59
N CYS A 66 -2.17 -4.49 -9.16
CA CYS A 66 -2.64 -5.37 -8.09
C CYS A 66 -2.72 -6.83 -8.57
N VAL A 67 -3.27 -7.09 -9.75
CA VAL A 67 -3.41 -8.45 -10.29
C VAL A 67 -2.04 -9.04 -10.61
N GLU A 68 -1.19 -8.29 -11.30
CA GLU A 68 0.19 -8.70 -11.62
C GLU A 68 1.01 -8.87 -10.34
N GLY A 69 0.98 -7.87 -9.46
CA GLY A 69 1.74 -7.84 -8.20
C GLY A 69 1.36 -8.98 -7.27
N ARG A 70 0.08 -9.35 -7.20
CA ARG A 70 -0.37 -10.52 -6.42
C ARG A 70 0.35 -11.79 -6.86
N GLN A 71 0.41 -12.04 -8.15
CA GLN A 71 1.06 -13.25 -8.68
C GLN A 71 2.56 -13.25 -8.37
N ARG A 72 3.23 -12.13 -8.61
CA ARG A 72 4.66 -11.93 -8.34
C ARG A 72 4.97 -12.03 -6.85
N LEU A 73 4.13 -11.41 -6.00
CA LEU A 73 4.32 -11.42 -4.54
C LEU A 73 4.20 -12.83 -3.96
N TYR A 74 3.22 -13.63 -4.40
CA TYR A 74 3.12 -15.03 -3.95
C TYR A 74 4.30 -15.87 -4.42
N ALA A 75 4.75 -15.71 -5.66
CA ALA A 75 5.92 -16.41 -6.18
C ALA A 75 7.18 -16.02 -5.40
N TYR A 76 7.41 -14.73 -5.22
CA TYR A 76 8.55 -14.18 -4.49
C TYR A 76 8.55 -14.61 -3.02
N ALA A 77 7.39 -14.53 -2.36
CA ALA A 77 7.29 -14.95 -0.96
C ALA A 77 7.56 -16.45 -0.77
N ALA A 78 7.12 -17.29 -1.70
CA ALA A 78 7.41 -18.72 -1.67
C ALA A 78 8.89 -19.00 -1.92
N GLU A 79 9.50 -18.34 -2.90
CA GLU A 79 10.92 -18.50 -3.26
C GLU A 79 11.84 -18.06 -2.12
N ARG A 80 11.52 -16.94 -1.47
CA ARG A 80 12.36 -16.33 -0.42
C ARG A 80 11.99 -16.78 1.00
N GLY A 81 11.05 -17.70 1.15
CA GLY A 81 10.61 -18.17 2.47
C GLY A 81 9.91 -17.10 3.32
N ILE A 82 9.35 -16.05 2.69
CA ILE A 82 8.62 -14.99 3.38
C ILE A 82 7.32 -15.56 3.92
N PRO A 83 7.02 -15.39 5.24
CA PRO A 83 5.78 -15.88 5.80
C PRO A 83 4.56 -15.26 5.11
N HIS A 84 3.72 -16.11 4.57
CA HIS A 84 2.47 -15.69 3.91
C HIS A 84 1.42 -16.81 3.99
N ARG A 85 0.15 -16.48 3.77
CA ARG A 85 -0.93 -17.45 3.78
C ARG A 85 -2.05 -17.04 2.82
N ARG A 86 -2.46 -17.93 1.93
CA ARG A 86 -3.68 -17.80 1.12
C ARG A 86 -4.89 -18.21 1.96
N CYS A 87 -5.31 -17.36 2.90
CA CYS A 87 -6.44 -17.65 3.78
C CYS A 87 -7.80 -17.43 3.11
N GLY A 88 -7.83 -16.75 1.97
CA GLY A 88 -9.06 -16.35 1.29
C GLY A 88 -9.80 -15.21 1.98
N LYS A 89 -10.80 -14.70 1.29
CA LYS A 89 -11.66 -13.61 1.76
C LYS A 89 -13.11 -13.89 1.38
N LEU A 90 -14.04 -13.57 2.28
CA LEU A 90 -15.46 -13.47 1.97
C LEU A 90 -15.88 -12.00 1.91
N ILE A 91 -16.41 -11.57 0.77
CA ILE A 91 -17.11 -10.29 0.64
C ILE A 91 -18.56 -10.59 0.91
N VAL A 92 -19.17 -9.95 1.92
CA VAL A 92 -20.46 -10.38 2.46
C VAL A 92 -21.53 -9.30 2.34
N ALA A 93 -22.70 -9.71 1.89
CA ALA A 93 -23.95 -8.96 2.01
C ALA A 93 -24.57 -9.29 3.38
N THR A 94 -24.89 -8.25 4.18
CA THR A 94 -25.44 -8.41 5.54
C THR A 94 -26.91 -7.99 5.63
N ALA A 95 -27.48 -7.47 4.53
CA ALA A 95 -28.88 -7.06 4.44
C ALA A 95 -29.48 -7.46 3.09
N ALA A 96 -30.79 -7.60 3.06
CA ALA A 96 -31.53 -7.85 1.82
C ALA A 96 -31.30 -6.71 0.79
N GLY A 97 -31.18 -7.07 -0.47
CA GLY A 97 -30.95 -6.13 -1.58
C GLY A 97 -29.48 -5.75 -1.81
N GLN A 98 -28.55 -6.21 -0.99
CA GLN A 98 -27.12 -5.99 -1.21
C GLN A 98 -26.50 -6.96 -2.25
N ASP A 99 -27.24 -7.92 -2.77
CA ASP A 99 -26.76 -8.88 -3.78
C ASP A 99 -26.28 -8.17 -5.05
N THR A 100 -26.94 -7.09 -5.47
CA THR A 100 -26.51 -6.27 -6.61
C THR A 100 -25.13 -5.66 -6.41
N GLY A 101 -24.75 -5.35 -5.17
CA GLY A 101 -23.40 -4.88 -4.83
C GLY A 101 -22.35 -5.97 -5.00
N LEU A 102 -22.69 -7.22 -4.62
CA LEU A 102 -21.80 -8.37 -4.85
C LEU A 102 -21.67 -8.67 -6.35
N GLU A 103 -22.76 -8.61 -7.12
CA GLU A 103 -22.74 -8.78 -8.58
C GLU A 103 -21.85 -7.72 -9.25
N ALA A 104 -21.97 -6.46 -8.84
CA ALA A 104 -21.14 -5.37 -9.36
C ALA A 104 -19.64 -5.60 -9.06
N ILE A 105 -19.29 -6.09 -7.86
CA ILE A 105 -17.91 -6.45 -7.53
C ILE A 105 -17.43 -7.62 -8.39
N ARG A 106 -18.25 -8.65 -8.59
CA ARG A 106 -17.90 -9.79 -9.44
C ARG A 106 -17.64 -9.36 -10.89
N ALA A 107 -18.53 -8.58 -11.46
CA ALA A 107 -18.39 -8.07 -12.82
C ALA A 107 -17.13 -7.21 -12.98
N ARG A 108 -16.83 -6.33 -12.01
CA ARG A 108 -15.63 -5.50 -12.01
C ARG A 108 -14.37 -6.33 -11.88
N ALA A 109 -14.35 -7.32 -10.99
CA ALA A 109 -13.23 -8.23 -10.82
C ALA A 109 -12.92 -9.00 -12.10
N GLU A 110 -13.97 -9.50 -12.78
CA GLU A 110 -13.86 -10.21 -14.05
C GLU A 110 -13.28 -9.32 -15.16
N ALA A 111 -13.74 -8.05 -15.23
CA ALA A 111 -13.18 -7.05 -16.15
C ALA A 111 -11.71 -6.70 -15.84
N CYS A 112 -11.24 -6.90 -14.61
CA CYS A 112 -9.84 -6.75 -14.19
C CYS A 112 -9.00 -8.03 -14.33
N GLY A 113 -9.55 -9.11 -14.90
CA GLY A 113 -8.84 -10.39 -15.08
C GLY A 113 -8.82 -11.28 -13.83
N VAL A 114 -9.74 -11.09 -12.89
CA VAL A 114 -9.91 -11.94 -11.71
C VAL A 114 -11.12 -12.84 -11.89
N HIS A 115 -10.89 -14.11 -12.23
CA HIS A 115 -11.93 -15.08 -12.63
C HIS A 115 -12.21 -16.17 -11.59
N ASP A 116 -11.62 -16.07 -10.40
CA ASP A 116 -11.69 -17.12 -9.36
C ASP A 116 -12.74 -16.84 -8.27
N LEU A 117 -13.55 -15.79 -8.44
CA LEU A 117 -14.60 -15.47 -7.49
C LEU A 117 -15.74 -16.50 -7.54
N GLN A 118 -16.17 -16.96 -6.37
CA GLN A 118 -17.24 -17.93 -6.22
C GLN A 118 -18.41 -17.31 -5.45
N TRP A 119 -19.62 -17.39 -6.01
CA TRP A 119 -20.83 -16.99 -5.33
C TRP A 119 -21.24 -18.04 -4.30
N LEU A 120 -21.52 -17.60 -3.08
CA LEU A 120 -21.96 -18.44 -1.98
C LEU A 120 -23.34 -17.99 -1.46
N THR A 121 -24.22 -18.93 -1.25
CA THR A 121 -25.41 -18.71 -0.42
C THR A 121 -25.03 -18.48 1.04
N ALA A 122 -25.95 -17.93 1.83
CA ALA A 122 -25.76 -17.75 3.28
C ALA A 122 -25.32 -19.06 3.96
N ALA A 123 -25.97 -20.17 3.65
CA ALA A 123 -25.66 -21.48 4.23
C ALA A 123 -24.24 -21.96 3.85
N GLN A 124 -23.82 -21.77 2.61
CA GLN A 124 -22.46 -22.13 2.17
C GLN A 124 -21.40 -21.24 2.84
N ALA A 125 -21.65 -19.93 2.94
CA ALA A 125 -20.75 -19.01 3.62
C ALA A 125 -20.63 -19.35 5.12
N GLN A 126 -21.74 -19.68 5.78
CA GLN A 126 -21.77 -20.08 7.18
C GLN A 126 -21.11 -21.46 7.42
N ALA A 127 -21.20 -22.38 6.47
CA ALA A 127 -20.47 -23.66 6.54
C ALA A 127 -18.94 -23.44 6.52
N LEU A 128 -18.45 -22.41 5.80
CA LEU A 128 -17.04 -22.03 5.79
C LEU A 128 -16.62 -21.26 7.06
N GLU A 129 -17.50 -20.40 7.57
CA GLU A 129 -17.27 -19.51 8.72
C GLU A 129 -18.50 -19.53 9.65
N PRO A 130 -18.56 -20.48 10.61
CA PRO A 130 -19.78 -20.71 11.42
C PRO A 130 -20.26 -19.51 12.25
N ALA A 131 -19.36 -18.56 12.56
CA ALA A 131 -19.69 -17.34 13.29
C ALA A 131 -20.28 -16.24 12.38
N LEU A 132 -20.20 -16.40 11.06
CA LEU A 132 -20.63 -15.41 10.08
C LEU A 132 -22.16 -15.36 9.96
N GLN A 133 -22.70 -14.14 9.95
CA GLN A 133 -24.07 -13.88 9.55
C GLN A 133 -24.06 -13.02 8.27
N CYS A 134 -24.65 -13.55 7.21
CA CYS A 134 -24.80 -12.85 5.92
C CYS A 134 -26.00 -13.38 5.16
N THR A 135 -26.45 -12.65 4.13
CA THR A 135 -27.49 -13.09 3.20
C THR A 135 -26.90 -13.80 1.97
N ALA A 136 -25.72 -13.35 1.53
CA ALA A 136 -24.93 -13.93 0.44
C ALA A 136 -23.47 -13.52 0.60
N ALA A 137 -22.56 -14.19 -0.12
CA ALA A 137 -21.15 -13.81 -0.15
C ALA A 137 -20.49 -14.10 -1.50
N LEU A 138 -19.37 -13.39 -1.76
CA LEU A 138 -18.39 -13.79 -2.77
C LEU A 138 -17.14 -14.29 -2.05
N GLN A 139 -16.71 -15.50 -2.37
CA GLN A 139 -15.42 -16.02 -1.94
C GLN A 139 -14.33 -15.61 -2.94
N SER A 140 -13.25 -15.03 -2.43
CA SER A 140 -12.02 -14.72 -3.18
C SER A 140 -10.89 -15.61 -2.66
N PRO A 141 -10.61 -16.76 -3.27
CA PRO A 141 -9.61 -17.72 -2.78
C PRO A 141 -8.18 -17.22 -2.98
N SER A 142 -7.94 -16.33 -3.92
CA SER A 142 -6.61 -15.76 -4.20
C SER A 142 -6.19 -14.62 -3.26
N THR A 143 -7.08 -14.13 -2.42
CA THR A 143 -6.74 -13.17 -1.37
C THR A 143 -5.96 -13.88 -0.24
N GLY A 144 -4.98 -13.19 0.34
CA GLY A 144 -4.20 -13.72 1.45
C GLY A 144 -3.59 -12.65 2.32
N ILE A 145 -2.61 -13.04 3.11
CA ILE A 145 -1.83 -12.17 3.99
C ILE A 145 -0.35 -12.49 3.86
N VAL A 146 0.50 -11.50 4.15
CA VAL A 146 1.96 -11.60 4.10
C VAL A 146 2.58 -10.86 5.28
N ASP A 147 3.71 -11.32 5.76
CA ASP A 147 4.56 -10.55 6.65
C ASP A 147 5.20 -9.41 5.85
N SER A 148 4.69 -8.21 6.04
CA SER A 148 5.16 -7.03 5.31
C SER A 148 6.58 -6.64 5.68
N HIS A 149 7.00 -6.92 6.92
CA HIS A 149 8.35 -6.63 7.38
C HIS A 149 9.37 -7.61 6.78
N ALA A 150 9.06 -8.92 6.83
CA ALA A 150 9.88 -9.94 6.16
C ALA A 150 9.98 -9.70 4.65
N LEU A 151 8.90 -9.24 4.01
CA LEU A 151 8.93 -8.84 2.60
C LEU A 151 9.91 -7.70 2.35
N MET A 152 9.87 -6.64 3.14
CA MET A 152 10.78 -5.50 2.99
C MET A 152 12.24 -5.88 3.22
N LEU A 153 12.52 -6.70 4.23
CA LEU A 153 13.88 -7.23 4.47
C LEU A 153 14.40 -8.08 3.30
N ALA A 154 13.55 -8.91 2.71
CA ALA A 154 13.92 -9.71 1.54
C ALA A 154 14.20 -8.84 0.31
N LEU A 155 13.37 -7.79 0.07
CA LEU A 155 13.58 -6.84 -1.02
C LEU A 155 14.88 -6.04 -0.83
N GLN A 156 15.16 -5.59 0.39
CA GLN A 156 16.41 -4.91 0.76
C GLN A 156 17.61 -5.84 0.52
N GLY A 157 17.60 -7.03 1.10
CA GLY A 157 18.72 -7.97 0.99
C GLY A 157 19.04 -8.31 -0.45
N GLU A 158 18.01 -8.58 -1.30
CA GLU A 158 18.24 -8.86 -2.70
C GLU A 158 18.75 -7.63 -3.49
N ALA A 159 18.32 -6.42 -3.14
CA ALA A 159 18.87 -5.19 -3.72
C ALA A 159 20.35 -5.03 -3.35
N GLU A 160 20.71 -5.24 -2.07
CA GLU A 160 22.09 -5.15 -1.56
C GLU A 160 22.98 -6.25 -2.17
N ASP A 161 22.51 -7.49 -2.29
CA ASP A 161 23.21 -8.59 -2.97
C ASP A 161 23.55 -8.25 -4.43
N ASN A 162 22.78 -7.33 -5.05
CA ASN A 162 23.01 -6.83 -6.40
C ASN A 162 23.65 -5.44 -6.43
N GLY A 163 24.29 -5.02 -5.33
CA GLY A 163 25.14 -3.83 -5.27
C GLY A 163 24.40 -2.54 -4.86
N ALA A 164 23.14 -2.58 -4.47
CA ALA A 164 22.47 -1.41 -3.91
C ALA A 164 23.01 -1.07 -2.51
N MET A 165 22.94 0.19 -2.14
CA MET A 165 23.31 0.69 -0.82
C MET A 165 22.12 1.38 -0.16
N LEU A 166 21.95 1.19 1.15
CA LEU A 166 20.94 1.86 1.95
C LEU A 166 21.59 2.85 2.92
N ALA A 167 21.17 4.11 2.86
CA ALA A 167 21.57 5.16 3.80
C ALA A 167 20.34 5.59 4.63
N LEU A 168 20.35 5.21 5.90
CA LEU A 168 19.35 5.63 6.89
C LEU A 168 19.68 7.02 7.44
N LYS A 169 18.72 7.67 8.12
CA LYS A 169 18.85 9.02 8.69
C LYS A 169 19.33 10.07 7.66
N SER A 170 18.94 9.87 6.41
CA SER A 170 19.36 10.65 5.25
C SER A 170 18.18 11.36 4.60
N PRO A 171 17.53 12.34 5.28
CA PRO A 171 16.40 13.06 4.74
C PRO A 171 16.82 13.90 3.54
N VAL A 172 16.06 13.79 2.44
CA VAL A 172 16.27 14.66 1.26
C VAL A 172 15.53 15.97 1.48
N ALA A 173 16.29 17.07 1.53
CA ALA A 173 15.75 18.41 1.75
C ALA A 173 15.35 19.12 0.44
N ARG A 174 16.09 18.90 -0.65
CA ARG A 174 15.90 19.58 -1.94
C ARG A 174 16.54 18.79 -3.06
N ILE A 175 15.96 18.90 -4.25
CA ILE A 175 16.51 18.35 -5.49
C ILE A 175 16.56 19.48 -6.51
N GLU A 176 17.63 19.56 -7.30
CA GLU A 176 17.75 20.52 -8.40
C GLU A 176 17.91 19.76 -9.71
N CYS A 177 16.98 19.98 -10.64
CA CYS A 177 17.12 19.52 -12.01
C CYS A 177 18.21 20.31 -12.72
N ARG A 178 19.16 19.60 -13.35
CA ARG A 178 20.26 20.22 -14.09
C ARG A 178 20.12 19.95 -15.59
N PRO A 179 20.56 20.87 -16.45
CA PRO A 179 20.73 20.58 -17.86
C PRO A 179 21.58 19.31 -18.05
N ALA A 180 21.35 18.56 -19.09
CA ALA A 180 22.02 17.30 -19.39
C ALA A 180 21.59 16.08 -18.56
N GLY A 181 20.39 16.13 -17.93
CA GLY A 181 19.79 14.93 -17.28
C GLY A 181 20.52 14.46 -16.02
N CYS A 182 20.96 15.41 -15.19
CA CYS A 182 21.59 15.16 -13.89
C CYS A 182 20.82 15.89 -12.80
N PHE A 183 20.77 15.31 -11.60
CA PHE A 183 20.11 15.87 -10.43
C PHE A 183 21.13 16.16 -9.34
N THR A 184 21.06 17.35 -8.74
CA THR A 184 21.78 17.64 -7.50
C THR A 184 20.82 17.44 -6.33
N VAL A 185 21.13 16.51 -5.44
CA VAL A 185 20.29 16.13 -4.29
C VAL A 185 20.97 16.57 -3.01
N HIS A 186 20.27 17.41 -2.24
CA HIS A 186 20.71 17.89 -0.94
C HIS A 186 20.16 17.00 0.14
N VAL A 187 21.04 16.28 0.80
CA VAL A 187 20.74 15.37 1.92
C VAL A 187 21.00 16.11 3.22
N GLY A 188 20.04 16.14 4.11
CA GLY A 188 20.15 16.67 5.46
C GLY A 188 20.53 15.60 6.48
N GLY A 189 20.08 15.77 7.74
CA GLY A 189 20.39 14.86 8.84
C GLY A 189 21.65 15.20 9.59
N ASP A 190 22.22 14.22 10.31
CA ASP A 190 23.38 14.43 11.17
C ASP A 190 24.67 14.70 10.37
N GLU A 191 24.76 14.16 9.16
CA GLU A 191 25.88 14.34 8.23
C GLU A 191 25.38 14.91 6.89
N PRO A 192 25.11 16.22 6.80
CA PRO A 192 24.61 16.82 5.58
C PRO A 192 25.57 16.67 4.41
N SER A 193 25.03 16.31 3.26
CA SER A 193 25.82 16.08 2.06
C SER A 193 25.09 16.54 0.80
N VAL A 194 25.84 16.66 -0.30
CA VAL A 194 25.29 16.95 -1.62
C VAL A 194 25.78 15.87 -2.55
N VAL A 195 24.85 15.18 -3.20
CA VAL A 195 25.15 14.12 -4.15
C VAL A 195 24.60 14.47 -5.53
N GLN A 196 25.24 13.95 -6.56
CA GLN A 196 24.72 14.02 -7.94
C GLN A 196 24.22 12.65 -8.37
N ALA A 197 23.11 12.60 -9.10
CA ALA A 197 22.56 11.38 -9.64
C ALA A 197 22.04 11.59 -11.06
N ARG A 198 22.14 10.55 -11.90
CA ARG A 198 21.55 10.55 -13.24
C ARG A 198 20.06 10.25 -13.20
N GLN A 199 19.62 9.47 -12.22
CA GLN A 199 18.22 9.11 -12.05
C GLN A 199 17.78 9.29 -10.60
N VAL A 200 16.54 9.72 -10.42
CA VAL A 200 15.91 9.91 -9.11
C VAL A 200 14.50 9.31 -9.13
N VAL A 201 14.22 8.45 -8.16
CA VAL A 201 12.90 7.90 -7.90
C VAL A 201 12.39 8.47 -6.57
N ASN A 202 11.36 9.28 -6.62
CA ASN A 202 10.66 9.77 -5.44
C ASN A 202 9.61 8.74 -4.99
N ALA A 203 9.97 7.88 -4.05
CA ALA A 203 9.12 6.89 -3.40
C ALA A 203 8.85 7.26 -1.92
N ALA A 204 8.83 8.54 -1.58
CA ALA A 204 8.71 9.07 -0.23
C ALA A 204 7.29 8.93 0.41
N GLY A 205 6.39 8.17 -0.21
CA GLY A 205 5.10 7.78 0.36
C GLY A 205 4.24 8.97 0.78
N LEU A 206 4.01 9.14 2.08
CA LEU A 206 3.22 10.26 2.63
C LEU A 206 3.78 11.63 2.25
N HIS A 207 5.09 11.74 2.08
CA HIS A 207 5.78 13.00 1.81
C HIS A 207 6.20 13.15 0.34
N ALA A 208 5.74 12.28 -0.56
CA ALA A 208 6.14 12.33 -1.96
C ALA A 208 5.82 13.69 -2.63
N GLN A 209 4.63 14.25 -2.37
CA GLN A 209 4.25 15.57 -2.89
C GLN A 209 5.03 16.71 -2.21
N THR A 210 5.28 16.60 -0.91
CA THR A 210 6.10 17.57 -0.17
C THR A 210 7.49 17.64 -0.77
N LEU A 211 8.13 16.50 -1.02
CA LEU A 211 9.44 16.43 -1.66
C LEU A 211 9.38 16.94 -3.11
N ALA A 212 8.36 16.58 -3.88
CA ALA A 212 8.22 17.02 -5.27
C ALA A 212 8.15 18.56 -5.39
N ARG A 213 7.53 19.25 -4.42
CA ARG A 213 7.52 20.72 -4.35
C ARG A 213 8.90 21.33 -4.05
N GLN A 214 9.84 20.53 -3.55
CA GLN A 214 11.24 20.92 -3.32
C GLN A 214 12.16 20.58 -4.51
N ILE A 215 11.61 20.09 -5.63
CA ILE A 215 12.36 19.84 -6.86
C ILE A 215 12.41 21.12 -7.67
N VAL A 216 13.55 21.79 -7.64
CA VAL A 216 13.80 23.00 -8.44
C VAL A 216 13.90 22.63 -9.92
N GLY A 217 13.05 23.25 -10.72
CA GLY A 217 12.90 22.95 -12.16
C GLY A 217 11.64 22.15 -12.48
N LEU A 218 11.02 21.47 -11.52
CA LEU A 218 9.72 20.83 -11.71
C LEU A 218 8.60 21.86 -11.55
N SER A 219 7.69 21.96 -12.55
CA SER A 219 6.52 22.84 -12.42
C SER A 219 5.59 22.33 -11.32
N PRO A 220 5.04 23.20 -10.47
CA PRO A 220 4.03 22.82 -9.48
C PRO A 220 2.80 22.12 -10.07
N ASP A 221 2.48 22.35 -11.34
CA ASP A 221 1.35 21.72 -12.05
C ASP A 221 1.50 20.20 -12.17
N HIS A 222 2.74 19.68 -12.08
CA HIS A 222 3.02 18.24 -12.06
C HIS A 222 2.96 17.61 -10.66
N VAL A 223 2.61 18.38 -9.63
CA VAL A 223 2.50 17.88 -8.26
C VAL A 223 1.03 17.85 -7.85
N PRO A 224 0.42 16.68 -7.74
CA PRO A 224 -0.99 16.57 -7.39
C PRO A 224 -1.28 17.05 -5.96
N ALA A 225 -2.57 17.21 -5.64
CA ALA A 225 -3.02 17.49 -4.28
C ALA A 225 -2.52 16.42 -3.30
N GLN A 226 -2.27 16.85 -2.07
CA GLN A 226 -1.79 15.98 -0.99
C GLN A 226 -2.80 15.95 0.14
N HIS A 227 -3.31 14.76 0.41
CA HIS A 227 -4.23 14.51 1.51
C HIS A 227 -3.80 13.27 2.27
N TRP A 228 -4.12 13.23 3.57
CA TRP A 228 -3.88 12.06 4.40
C TRP A 228 -5.16 11.54 5.01
N ALA A 229 -5.33 10.22 4.97
CA ALA A 229 -6.41 9.54 5.64
C ALA A 229 -5.85 8.53 6.65
N ARG A 230 -6.15 8.75 7.94
CA ARG A 230 -5.85 7.82 9.02
C ARG A 230 -6.85 6.67 9.02
N GLY A 231 -6.35 5.46 9.19
CA GLY A 231 -7.16 4.27 9.42
C GLY A 231 -6.79 3.65 10.75
N HIS A 232 -7.78 3.48 11.63
CA HIS A 232 -7.59 2.86 12.94
C HIS A 232 -7.85 1.37 12.87
N TYR A 233 -7.11 0.63 13.68
CA TYR A 233 -7.29 -0.79 13.84
C TYR A 233 -7.51 -1.16 15.30
N PHE A 234 -8.44 -2.10 15.51
CA PHE A 234 -8.72 -2.71 16.79
C PHE A 234 -8.45 -4.20 16.73
N ALA A 235 -7.98 -4.77 17.84
CA ALA A 235 -7.74 -6.19 17.99
C ALA A 235 -8.72 -6.81 18.98
N LEU A 236 -8.95 -8.10 18.83
CA LEU A 236 -9.69 -8.91 19.80
C LEU A 236 -8.82 -10.09 20.21
N ALA A 237 -8.45 -10.11 21.48
CA ALA A 237 -7.70 -11.22 22.04
C ALA A 237 -8.58 -12.46 22.29
N GLY A 238 -8.01 -13.64 22.18
CA GLY A 238 -8.67 -14.91 22.43
C GLY A 238 -8.66 -15.81 21.19
N ARG A 239 -9.51 -16.87 21.26
CA ARG A 239 -9.61 -17.81 20.15
C ARG A 239 -10.27 -17.14 18.94
N PRO A 240 -9.66 -17.19 17.74
CA PRO A 240 -10.24 -16.62 16.54
C PRO A 240 -11.59 -17.29 16.20
N ALA A 241 -12.58 -16.46 15.88
CA ALA A 241 -13.89 -16.92 15.41
C ALA A 241 -13.91 -17.20 13.90
N PHE A 242 -12.93 -16.67 13.17
CA PHE A 242 -12.83 -16.73 11.73
C PHE A 242 -11.46 -17.26 11.28
N LYS A 243 -11.44 -17.88 10.11
CA LYS A 243 -10.23 -18.41 9.45
C LYS A 243 -9.91 -17.69 8.13
N ARG A 244 -10.85 -16.86 7.64
CA ARG A 244 -10.78 -16.05 6.42
C ARG A 244 -10.98 -14.59 6.75
N LEU A 245 -10.58 -13.72 5.83
CA LEU A 245 -10.88 -12.29 5.92
C LEU A 245 -12.37 -12.08 5.62
N ILE A 246 -13.04 -11.20 6.36
CA ILE A 246 -14.45 -10.85 6.17
C ILE A 246 -14.58 -9.39 5.83
N TYR A 247 -15.09 -9.10 4.65
CA TYR A 247 -15.26 -7.74 4.11
C TYR A 247 -16.74 -7.50 3.84
N PRO A 248 -17.46 -6.83 4.74
CA PRO A 248 -18.84 -6.44 4.46
C PRO A 248 -18.88 -5.43 3.31
N LEU A 249 -19.96 -5.47 2.53
CA LEU A 249 -20.23 -4.41 1.56
C LEU A 249 -20.32 -3.05 2.25
N PRO A 250 -19.77 -2.00 1.64
CA PRO A 250 -19.91 -0.65 2.15
C PRO A 250 -21.38 -0.25 2.22
N GLU A 251 -21.77 0.44 3.29
CA GLU A 251 -23.08 1.07 3.40
C GLU A 251 -22.95 2.59 3.45
N PRO A 252 -23.98 3.32 3.00
CA PRO A 252 -24.02 4.76 3.17
C PRO A 252 -23.85 5.14 4.64
N GLY A 253 -22.82 5.93 4.96
CA GLY A 253 -22.50 6.35 6.32
C GLY A 253 -21.89 5.28 7.24
N GLY A 254 -21.66 4.05 6.73
CA GLY A 254 -21.01 2.99 7.48
C GLY A 254 -19.48 3.13 7.50
N LEU A 255 -18.84 2.61 8.57
CA LEU A 255 -17.37 2.66 8.72
C LEU A 255 -16.61 1.74 7.76
N GLY A 256 -17.29 0.77 7.10
CA GLY A 256 -16.65 -0.19 6.21
C GLY A 256 -15.57 -1.05 6.89
N VAL A 257 -15.77 -1.38 8.18
CA VAL A 257 -14.80 -2.13 8.98
C VAL A 257 -14.65 -3.56 8.45
N HIS A 258 -13.44 -3.92 8.08
CA HIS A 258 -13.06 -5.27 7.66
C HIS A 258 -12.54 -6.08 8.85
N LEU A 259 -12.72 -7.41 8.81
CA LEU A 259 -11.99 -8.33 9.63
C LEU A 259 -10.80 -8.86 8.84
N THR A 260 -9.61 -8.69 9.38
CA THR A 260 -8.37 -9.27 8.87
C THR A 260 -7.76 -10.21 9.91
N LEU A 261 -6.81 -11.03 9.49
CA LEU A 261 -6.07 -11.94 10.33
C LEU A 261 -4.59 -11.65 10.20
N ASP A 262 -3.85 -11.76 11.28
CA ASP A 262 -2.40 -11.88 11.17
C ASP A 262 -1.98 -13.34 10.89
N LEU A 263 -0.69 -13.57 10.73
CA LEU A 263 -0.17 -14.90 10.43
C LEU A 263 -0.34 -15.90 11.59
N ALA A 264 -0.44 -15.40 12.83
CA ALA A 264 -0.79 -16.20 13.99
C ALA A 264 -2.31 -16.50 14.09
N GLY A 265 -3.11 -15.91 13.18
CA GLY A 265 -4.55 -16.07 13.13
C GLY A 265 -5.33 -15.15 14.07
N GLN A 266 -4.68 -14.15 14.69
CA GLN A 266 -5.38 -13.21 15.54
C GLN A 266 -6.21 -12.24 14.69
N MET A 267 -7.39 -11.89 15.21
CA MET A 267 -8.34 -11.04 14.51
C MET A 267 -8.03 -9.56 14.72
N ARG A 268 -8.01 -8.81 13.62
CA ARG A 268 -7.90 -7.35 13.57
C ARG A 268 -9.07 -6.78 12.79
N PHE A 269 -9.58 -5.66 13.24
CA PHE A 269 -10.73 -4.97 12.65
C PHE A 269 -10.32 -3.58 12.19
N GLY A 270 -10.67 -3.22 10.97
CA GLY A 270 -10.30 -1.95 10.36
C GLY A 270 -9.84 -2.11 8.91
N PRO A 271 -9.36 -1.03 8.33
CA PRO A 271 -9.38 0.31 8.91
C PRO A 271 -10.72 1.04 8.73
N ASP A 272 -10.95 2.05 9.57
CA ASP A 272 -11.89 3.13 9.26
C ASP A 272 -11.22 4.22 8.38
N VAL A 273 -11.88 5.37 8.25
CA VAL A 273 -11.34 6.54 7.55
C VAL A 273 -11.52 7.79 8.40
N GLN A 274 -10.40 8.45 8.71
CA GLN A 274 -10.38 9.78 9.29
C GLN A 274 -9.43 10.66 8.51
N TRP A 275 -9.94 11.72 7.90
CA TRP A 275 -9.11 12.73 7.26
C TRP A 275 -8.33 13.50 8.32
N VAL A 276 -7.04 13.69 8.09
CA VAL A 276 -6.12 14.38 9.00
C VAL A 276 -5.29 15.39 8.25
N PRO A 277 -4.82 16.45 8.93
CA PRO A 277 -3.88 17.40 8.33
C PRO A 277 -2.60 16.71 7.87
N VAL A 278 -2.01 17.24 6.80
CA VAL A 278 -0.63 16.92 6.39
C VAL A 278 0.31 17.61 7.37
N THR A 279 1.28 16.87 7.89
CA THR A 279 2.28 17.40 8.84
C THR A 279 3.68 17.28 8.26
N GLU A 280 4.65 17.91 8.90
CA GLU A 280 6.06 17.72 8.60
C GLU A 280 6.51 16.28 8.90
N PRO A 281 7.56 15.79 8.21
CA PRO A 281 8.13 14.48 8.51
C PRO A 281 8.53 14.33 9.98
N GLY A 282 8.10 13.23 10.60
CA GLY A 282 8.33 12.93 12.01
C GLY A 282 7.26 13.50 12.97
N ALA A 283 6.28 14.25 12.46
CA ALA A 283 5.16 14.77 13.25
C ALA A 283 3.83 14.02 12.97
N GLU A 284 3.89 12.85 12.34
CA GLU A 284 2.73 12.03 12.04
C GLU A 284 2.13 11.46 13.32
N ASP A 285 0.82 11.62 13.48
CA ASP A 285 0.10 11.05 14.60
C ASP A 285 -0.50 9.68 14.24
N TYR A 286 -0.01 8.65 14.89
CA TYR A 286 -0.46 7.26 14.78
C TYR A 286 -1.28 6.81 15.99
N GLY A 287 -1.79 7.72 16.80
CA GLY A 287 -2.65 7.43 17.95
C GLY A 287 -3.97 6.78 17.53
N VAL A 288 -4.45 5.85 18.34
CA VAL A 288 -5.77 5.22 18.19
C VAL A 288 -6.68 5.74 19.28
N ASP A 289 -7.75 6.43 18.91
CA ASP A 289 -8.78 6.88 19.86
C ASP A 289 -9.63 5.68 20.33
N PRO A 290 -9.57 5.30 21.62
CA PRO A 290 -10.35 4.18 22.17
C PRO A 290 -11.87 4.37 22.03
N ALA A 291 -12.37 5.61 21.99
CA ALA A 291 -13.80 5.89 21.86
C ALA A 291 -14.39 5.39 20.54
N ARG A 292 -13.56 5.21 19.51
CA ARG A 292 -13.97 4.64 18.21
C ARG A 292 -14.41 3.18 18.29
N ALA A 293 -14.02 2.45 19.35
CA ALA A 293 -14.37 1.04 19.54
C ALA A 293 -15.88 0.79 19.43
N GLN A 294 -16.71 1.70 19.94
CA GLN A 294 -18.17 1.56 19.87
C GLN A 294 -18.69 1.52 18.43
N GLY A 295 -18.18 2.40 17.56
CA GLY A 295 -18.53 2.38 16.12
C GLY A 295 -18.07 1.12 15.42
N PHE A 296 -16.87 0.63 15.76
CA PHE A 296 -16.36 -0.64 15.26
C PHE A 296 -17.24 -1.81 15.70
N GLU A 297 -17.60 -1.89 16.98
CA GLU A 297 -18.48 -2.96 17.48
C GLU A 297 -19.83 -2.98 16.75
N HIS A 298 -20.41 -1.81 16.50
CA HIS A 298 -21.65 -1.71 15.74
C HIS A 298 -21.50 -2.26 14.32
N ALA A 299 -20.45 -1.87 13.61
CA ALA A 299 -20.18 -2.33 12.25
C ALA A 299 -19.89 -3.85 12.19
N ILE A 300 -19.11 -4.37 13.14
CA ILE A 300 -18.74 -5.79 13.19
C ILE A 300 -19.96 -6.67 13.51
N ARG A 301 -20.84 -6.27 14.42
CA ARG A 301 -22.03 -7.05 14.79
C ARG A 301 -22.99 -7.31 13.64
N ARG A 302 -22.90 -6.59 12.56
CA ARG A 302 -23.71 -6.82 11.35
C ARG A 302 -23.37 -8.13 10.66
N PHE A 303 -22.09 -8.53 10.68
CA PHE A 303 -21.66 -9.82 10.14
C PHE A 303 -21.26 -10.83 11.22
N TRP A 304 -21.03 -10.36 12.46
CA TRP A 304 -20.72 -11.19 13.61
C TRP A 304 -21.47 -10.73 14.87
N PRO A 305 -22.78 -11.10 15.00
CA PRO A 305 -23.60 -10.67 16.13
C PRO A 305 -23.09 -11.12 17.51
N ALA A 306 -22.37 -12.26 17.54
CA ALA A 306 -21.81 -12.81 18.77
C ALA A 306 -20.51 -12.14 19.22
N LEU A 307 -20.10 -11.01 18.61
CA LEU A 307 -18.93 -10.24 19.07
C LEU A 307 -19.10 -9.89 20.58
N PRO A 308 -18.15 -10.29 21.45
CA PRO A 308 -18.19 -9.93 22.87
C PRO A 308 -18.16 -8.40 23.07
N ALA A 309 -19.08 -7.87 23.85
CA ALA A 309 -19.17 -6.44 24.09
C ALA A 309 -17.96 -5.91 24.89
N GLY A 310 -17.45 -4.71 24.51
CA GLY A 310 -16.40 -4.02 25.23
C GLY A 310 -15.03 -4.72 25.22
N ARG A 311 -14.81 -5.66 24.27
CA ARG A 311 -13.58 -6.47 24.23
C ARG A 311 -12.60 -6.03 23.15
N LEU A 312 -13.01 -5.12 22.27
CA LEU A 312 -12.10 -4.53 21.29
C LEU A 312 -11.07 -3.66 21.99
N GLN A 313 -9.79 -3.87 21.64
CA GLN A 313 -8.67 -3.08 22.17
C GLN A 313 -8.05 -2.28 21.03
N PRO A 314 -7.69 -1.00 21.24
CA PRO A 314 -6.87 -0.27 20.28
C PRO A 314 -5.62 -1.05 19.92
N ALA A 315 -5.30 -1.15 18.62
CA ALA A 315 -4.10 -1.84 18.15
C ALA A 315 -3.09 -0.85 17.57
N TYR A 316 -3.35 -0.35 16.37
CA TYR A 316 -2.50 0.64 15.71
C TYR A 316 -3.32 1.48 14.73
N ALA A 317 -2.71 2.56 14.24
CA ALA A 317 -3.23 3.33 13.12
C ALA A 317 -2.21 3.42 12.01
N GLY A 318 -2.69 3.56 10.76
CA GLY A 318 -1.86 3.83 9.60
C GLY A 318 -2.34 5.07 8.86
N LEU A 319 -1.43 5.76 8.19
CA LEU A 319 -1.73 6.89 7.32
C LEU A 319 -1.65 6.46 5.86
N ARG A 320 -2.62 6.89 5.07
CA ARG A 320 -2.68 6.64 3.62
C ARG A 320 -2.37 7.91 2.86
N PRO A 321 -1.36 7.90 1.94
CA PRO A 321 -1.12 9.00 1.02
C PRO A 321 -2.24 9.03 -0.02
N LYS A 322 -2.97 10.14 -0.10
CA LYS A 322 -4.06 10.31 -1.04
C LYS A 322 -3.83 11.52 -1.93
N VAL A 323 -4.26 11.42 -3.18
CA VAL A 323 -4.27 12.51 -4.16
C VAL A 323 -5.67 13.07 -4.40
N SER A 324 -6.71 12.38 -3.90
CA SER A 324 -8.09 12.89 -3.85
C SER A 324 -8.49 13.20 -2.42
N GLY A 325 -9.27 14.28 -2.25
CA GLY A 325 -9.73 14.77 -0.95
C GLY A 325 -11.03 14.12 -0.46
N PRO A 326 -11.57 14.61 0.69
CA PRO A 326 -12.84 14.17 1.22
C PRO A 326 -13.98 14.40 0.22
N GLY A 327 -14.81 13.36 -0.02
CA GLY A 327 -15.96 13.45 -0.91
C GLY A 327 -15.64 13.29 -2.40
N GLU A 328 -14.36 13.25 -2.77
CA GLU A 328 -13.94 13.00 -4.14
C GLU A 328 -13.86 11.49 -4.44
N PRO A 329 -14.04 11.08 -5.72
CA PRO A 329 -13.79 9.71 -6.14
C PRO A 329 -12.36 9.28 -5.80
N ALA A 330 -12.18 8.00 -5.48
CA ALA A 330 -10.85 7.47 -5.22
C ALA A 330 -9.98 7.55 -6.49
N ALA A 331 -8.87 8.27 -6.39
CA ALA A 331 -7.91 8.41 -7.49
C ALA A 331 -7.07 7.13 -7.68
N ASP A 332 -6.50 6.99 -8.87
CA ASP A 332 -5.55 5.94 -9.21
C ASP A 332 -4.13 6.26 -8.68
N PHE A 333 -3.20 5.33 -8.83
CA PHE A 333 -1.77 5.58 -8.68
C PHE A 333 -1.28 6.55 -9.77
N ILE A 334 -0.35 7.42 -9.40
CA ILE A 334 0.27 8.35 -10.35
C ILE A 334 1.77 8.03 -10.43
N PHE A 335 2.20 7.70 -11.64
CA PHE A 335 3.60 7.54 -12.01
C PHE A 335 3.98 8.75 -12.87
N SER A 336 4.44 9.83 -12.24
CA SER A 336 4.81 11.04 -12.95
C SER A 336 6.26 10.94 -13.44
N GLY A 337 6.39 10.75 -14.75
CA GLY A 337 7.63 10.48 -15.45
C GLY A 337 8.01 11.56 -16.46
N PRO A 338 9.08 11.31 -17.24
CA PRO A 338 9.58 12.28 -18.24
C PRO A 338 8.55 12.72 -19.27
N GLU A 339 7.61 11.84 -19.63
CA GLU A 339 6.56 12.15 -20.61
C GLU A 339 5.61 13.26 -20.12
N GLU A 340 5.37 13.33 -18.78
CA GLU A 340 4.51 14.35 -18.19
C GLU A 340 5.25 15.65 -17.88
N HIS A 341 6.46 15.59 -17.31
CA HIS A 341 7.14 16.77 -16.77
C HIS A 341 8.43 17.15 -17.52
N GLY A 342 8.85 16.38 -18.51
CA GLY A 342 9.98 16.71 -19.40
C GLY A 342 11.39 16.53 -18.80
N TRP A 343 11.53 15.92 -17.60
CA TRP A 343 12.82 15.69 -16.97
C TRP A 343 13.25 14.22 -17.12
N PRO A 344 14.15 13.87 -18.06
CA PRO A 344 14.65 12.50 -18.19
C PRO A 344 15.31 12.03 -16.89
N GLY A 345 15.01 10.81 -16.48
CA GLY A 345 15.58 10.20 -15.28
C GLY A 345 14.87 10.54 -13.96
N LEU A 346 13.83 11.41 -13.96
CA LEU A 346 13.02 11.66 -12.77
C LEU A 346 11.71 10.86 -12.84
N VAL A 347 11.37 10.14 -11.76
CA VAL A 347 10.07 9.51 -11.59
C VAL A 347 9.54 9.83 -10.20
N ASN A 348 8.33 10.40 -10.12
CA ASN A 348 7.62 10.62 -8.87
C ASN A 348 6.46 9.64 -8.73
N LEU A 349 6.32 9.04 -7.54
CA LEU A 349 5.25 8.10 -7.20
C LEU A 349 4.28 8.76 -6.23
N PHE A 350 3.06 9.08 -6.69
CA PHE A 350 2.06 9.74 -5.86
C PHE A 350 0.85 8.84 -5.62
N GLY A 351 0.27 8.96 -4.42
CA GLY A 351 -0.96 8.25 -4.08
C GLY A 351 -0.83 6.73 -3.99
N ILE A 352 0.39 6.21 -3.76
CA ILE A 352 0.61 4.77 -3.63
C ILE A 352 0.13 4.29 -2.26
N GLU A 353 -1.19 4.23 -2.12
CA GLU A 353 -1.91 3.63 -0.99
C GLU A 353 -2.25 2.15 -1.25
N SER A 354 -3.28 1.57 -0.60
CA SER A 354 -3.79 0.24 -0.98
C SER A 354 -4.27 0.25 -2.46
N PRO A 355 -3.81 -0.72 -3.25
CA PRO A 355 -3.13 -1.98 -2.94
C PRO A 355 -1.59 -1.97 -3.08
N GLY A 356 -0.91 -0.88 -2.76
CA GLY A 356 0.54 -0.68 -2.99
C GLY A 356 1.43 -1.79 -2.44
N LEU A 357 1.13 -2.36 -1.26
CA LEU A 357 1.87 -3.51 -0.74
C LEU A 357 1.81 -4.71 -1.70
N THR A 358 0.60 -5.08 -2.13
CA THR A 358 0.40 -6.18 -3.09
C THR A 358 1.08 -5.89 -4.43
N ALA A 359 1.01 -4.64 -4.88
CA ALA A 359 1.51 -4.19 -6.16
C ALA A 359 3.02 -3.88 -6.15
N SER A 360 3.69 -3.87 -4.99
CA SER A 360 5.03 -3.28 -4.81
C SER A 360 6.07 -3.82 -5.81
N ILE A 361 6.15 -5.13 -6.00
CA ILE A 361 7.10 -5.73 -6.94
C ILE A 361 6.80 -5.29 -8.39
N ALA A 362 5.53 -5.33 -8.79
CA ALA A 362 5.12 -4.88 -10.13
C ALA A 362 5.34 -3.37 -10.33
N ILE A 363 5.15 -2.55 -9.29
CA ILE A 363 5.49 -1.11 -9.29
C ILE A 363 7.00 -0.93 -9.53
N GLY A 364 7.84 -1.65 -8.78
CA GLY A 364 9.29 -1.55 -8.94
C GLY A 364 9.76 -1.88 -10.36
N GLU A 365 9.22 -2.94 -10.95
CA GLU A 365 9.53 -3.33 -12.32
C GLU A 365 9.01 -2.31 -13.35
N HIS A 366 7.85 -1.74 -13.13
CA HIS A 366 7.30 -0.67 -13.98
C HIS A 366 8.17 0.59 -13.94
N VAL A 367 8.61 1.03 -12.76
CA VAL A 367 9.52 2.17 -12.61
C VAL A 367 10.86 1.92 -13.28
N ALA A 368 11.40 0.71 -13.13
CA ALA A 368 12.66 0.33 -13.79
C ALA A 368 12.53 0.34 -15.32
N ALA A 369 11.38 -0.03 -15.88
CA ALA A 369 11.10 0.09 -17.31
C ALA A 369 11.01 1.55 -17.76
N MET A 370 10.29 2.42 -17.04
CA MET A 370 10.20 3.87 -17.35
C MET A 370 11.57 4.54 -17.40
N LEU A 371 12.48 4.17 -16.48
CA LEU A 371 13.83 4.74 -16.43
C LEU A 371 14.78 4.19 -17.51
N LYS A 372 14.49 3.02 -18.07
CA LYS A 372 15.24 2.46 -19.18
C LYS A 372 14.91 3.17 -20.48
N ASP A 373 13.64 3.45 -20.74
CA ASP A 373 13.18 4.09 -21.97
C ASP A 373 13.62 5.58 -22.04
N ALA A 374 13.89 6.22 -20.91
CA ALA A 374 14.39 7.59 -20.85
C ALA A 374 15.86 7.76 -21.26
N GLN A 375 16.59 6.68 -21.60
CA GLN A 375 17.99 6.70 -22.03
C GLN A 375 18.17 6.50 -23.56
N GLY A 376 17.09 6.23 -24.28
CA GLY A 376 17.05 6.14 -25.76
C GLY A 376 16.72 7.49 -26.34
#